data_d8b1a8c451fc5d7fa3f171e9f0179e27
#
_entry.id   d8b1a8c451fc5d7fa3f171e9f0179e27
#
_cell.length_a   1.000
_cell.length_b   1.000
_cell.length_c   1.000
_cell.angle_alpha   90.00
_cell.angle_beta   90.00
_cell.angle_gamma   90.00
#
_symmetry.space_group_name_H-M   'P 1'
#
loop_
_entity.id
_entity.type
_entity.pdbx_description
1 polymer ?
#
loop_
_entity_poly.entity_id
_entity_poly.type
_entity_poly.pdbx_seq_one_letter_code
_entity_poly.pdbx_strand_id
1 'polypeptide(L)'
;AMNRTFSDGHEIVTSFRNSKNYGDNWISAGYALWFLRESRYLNHARFLLGTSCAVSGTGFLFSRQVLEETGPWPFHLLTEDIQFSVDQVTRGRKIGFCPDAVLYDEQPTTFRQSWNQRLRWSKGYLQVFRGYGAKLLRGAARGSFSCYDMAAAIMPAFVLSATAIVCNVTAAILGAVHGEDLTIALWSVGQMLLNM
;
A
#
# COMPACT_ATOMS: atom_id res chain seq x y z
N ALA A 1 -21.84 -12.33 -2.79
CA ALA A 1 -21.40 -11.01 -3.28
C ALA A 1 -20.19 -11.18 -4.21
N MET A 2 -19.05 -11.71 -3.74
CA MET A 2 -17.80 -11.81 -4.55
C MET A 2 -17.95 -12.58 -5.86
N ASN A 3 -18.71 -13.68 -5.89
CA ASN A 3 -18.97 -14.42 -7.13
C ASN A 3 -19.64 -13.58 -8.23
N ARG A 4 -20.48 -12.59 -7.86
CA ARG A 4 -21.07 -11.67 -8.82
C ARG A 4 -19.99 -10.80 -9.45
N THR A 5 -19.18 -10.12 -8.64
CA THR A 5 -18.07 -9.31 -9.13
C THR A 5 -17.08 -10.13 -9.97
N PHE A 6 -16.87 -11.40 -9.60
CA PHE A 6 -16.07 -12.32 -10.40
C PHE A 6 -16.73 -12.62 -11.76
N SER A 7 -18.03 -12.87 -11.80
CA SER A 7 -18.79 -13.10 -13.04
C SER A 7 -18.85 -11.86 -13.96
N ASP A 8 -18.67 -10.66 -13.40
CA ASP A 8 -18.59 -9.41 -14.15
C ASP A 8 -17.22 -9.19 -14.86
N GLY A 9 -16.36 -10.24 -14.86
CA GLY A 9 -15.11 -10.24 -15.62
C GLY A 9 -13.84 -9.97 -14.82
N HIS A 10 -13.89 -10.05 -13.50
CA HIS A 10 -12.72 -9.90 -12.65
C HIS A 10 -12.16 -11.25 -12.20
N GLU A 11 -11.00 -11.66 -12.72
CA GLU A 11 -10.34 -12.93 -12.33
C GLU A 11 -9.82 -12.95 -10.89
N ILE A 12 -9.66 -11.78 -10.28
CA ILE A 12 -9.23 -11.60 -8.89
C ILE A 12 -10.13 -10.55 -8.27
N VAL A 13 -10.67 -10.83 -7.08
CA VAL A 13 -11.58 -9.93 -6.37
C VAL A 13 -11.18 -9.87 -4.90
N THR A 14 -11.03 -8.66 -4.36
CA THR A 14 -10.82 -8.45 -2.91
C THR A 14 -12.09 -7.95 -2.24
N SER A 15 -12.22 -8.21 -0.94
CA SER A 15 -13.37 -7.84 -0.11
C SER A 15 -13.16 -6.52 0.62
N PHE A 16 -14.22 -6.03 1.25
CA PHE A 16 -14.17 -4.91 2.19
C PHE A 16 -13.69 -5.43 3.54
N ARG A 17 -12.50 -5.02 3.96
CA ARG A 17 -11.95 -5.37 5.26
C ARG A 17 -12.36 -4.33 6.31
N ASN A 18 -12.96 -4.80 7.39
CA ASN A 18 -13.40 -4.01 8.53
C ASN A 18 -12.78 -4.56 9.82
N SER A 19 -12.85 -3.82 10.90
CA SER A 19 -12.33 -4.22 12.21
C SER A 19 -13.45 -4.70 13.12
N LYS A 20 -13.25 -5.85 13.79
CA LYS A 20 -14.17 -6.43 14.75
C LYS A 20 -14.12 -5.70 16.10
N ASN A 21 -12.91 -5.33 16.52
CA ASN A 21 -12.63 -4.84 17.86
C ASN A 21 -12.14 -3.37 17.88
N TYR A 22 -12.69 -2.53 17.00
CA TYR A 22 -12.30 -1.12 16.89
C TYR A 22 -12.54 -0.31 18.19
N GLY A 23 -13.47 -0.75 19.04
CA GLY A 23 -13.82 -0.08 20.29
C GLY A 23 -12.97 -0.45 21.51
N ASP A 24 -12.04 -1.42 21.40
CA ASP A 24 -11.28 -1.90 22.56
C ASP A 24 -10.32 -0.85 23.11
N ASN A 25 -9.58 -0.17 22.23
CA ASN A 25 -8.70 0.93 22.60
C ASN A 25 -8.22 1.75 21.38
N TRP A 26 -7.40 2.77 21.63
CA TRP A 26 -6.92 3.68 20.58
C TRP A 26 -6.03 2.98 19.52
N ILE A 27 -5.35 1.88 19.87
CA ILE A 27 -4.52 1.11 18.93
C ILE A 27 -5.42 0.38 17.93
N SER A 28 -6.39 -0.38 18.43
CA SER A 28 -7.36 -1.09 17.56
C SER A 28 -8.21 -0.14 16.75
N ALA A 29 -8.60 1.01 17.32
CA ALA A 29 -9.28 2.09 16.59
C ALA A 29 -8.42 2.65 15.45
N GLY A 30 -7.13 2.88 15.68
CA GLY A 30 -6.19 3.33 14.66
C GLY A 30 -6.06 2.35 13.50
N TYR A 31 -6.02 1.05 13.79
CA TYR A 31 -6.04 0.00 12.76
C TYR A 31 -7.37 -0.04 12.00
N ALA A 32 -8.49 0.12 12.71
CA ALA A 32 -9.80 0.17 12.08
C ALA A 32 -9.92 1.32 11.07
N LEU A 33 -9.44 2.51 11.43
CA LEU A 33 -9.37 3.66 10.53
C LEU A 33 -8.45 3.40 9.33
N TRP A 34 -7.32 2.72 9.54
CA TRP A 34 -6.41 2.35 8.46
C TRP A 34 -7.10 1.44 7.44
N PHE A 35 -7.73 0.34 7.88
CA PHE A 35 -8.40 -0.60 6.98
C PHE A 35 -9.68 -0.03 6.36
N LEU A 36 -10.39 0.84 7.08
CA LEU A 36 -11.52 1.59 6.53
C LEU A 36 -11.05 2.51 5.39
N ARG A 37 -9.93 3.24 5.59
CA ARG A 37 -9.31 4.07 4.55
C ARG A 37 -8.94 3.22 3.34
N GLU A 38 -8.28 2.08 3.54
CA GLU A 38 -7.85 1.19 2.46
C GLU A 38 -9.04 0.64 1.68
N SER A 39 -10.07 0.13 2.35
CA SER A 39 -11.24 -0.47 1.70
C SER A 39 -12.15 0.59 1.08
N ARG A 40 -12.59 1.59 1.87
CA ARG A 40 -13.61 2.57 1.46
C ARG A 40 -13.09 3.62 0.49
N TYR A 41 -11.87 4.09 0.70
CA TYR A 41 -11.35 5.23 -0.06
C TYR A 41 -10.34 4.82 -1.13
N LEU A 42 -9.46 3.86 -0.86
CA LEU A 42 -8.45 3.46 -1.85
C LEU A 42 -9.00 2.38 -2.80
N ASN A 43 -9.36 1.20 -2.31
CA ASN A 43 -9.81 0.11 -3.19
C ASN A 43 -11.12 0.44 -3.91
N HIS A 44 -12.07 1.10 -3.23
CA HIS A 44 -13.31 1.53 -3.86
C HIS A 44 -13.05 2.56 -4.97
N ALA A 45 -12.21 3.57 -4.73
CA ALA A 45 -11.85 4.54 -5.76
C ALA A 45 -11.11 3.89 -6.94
N ARG A 46 -10.15 3.00 -6.68
CA ARG A 46 -9.46 2.21 -7.71
C ARG A 46 -10.43 1.44 -8.58
N PHE A 47 -11.39 0.77 -7.95
CA PHE A 47 -12.41 0.00 -8.64
C PHE A 47 -13.28 0.88 -9.54
N LEU A 48 -13.78 2.03 -9.04
CA LEU A 48 -14.57 2.99 -9.81
C LEU A 48 -13.79 3.61 -10.98
N LEU A 49 -12.50 3.84 -10.80
CA LEU A 49 -11.61 4.37 -11.85
C LEU A 49 -11.15 3.28 -12.84
N GLY A 50 -11.57 2.02 -12.67
CA GLY A 50 -11.16 0.92 -13.51
C GLY A 50 -9.67 0.58 -13.42
N THR A 51 -9.01 0.96 -12.32
CA THR A 51 -7.63 0.60 -12.00
C THR A 51 -7.58 -0.65 -11.11
N SER A 52 -6.40 -1.19 -10.82
CA SER A 52 -6.29 -2.38 -9.99
C SER A 52 -6.36 -2.05 -8.51
N CYS A 53 -7.20 -2.78 -7.77
CA CYS A 53 -7.16 -2.80 -6.31
C CYS A 53 -5.95 -3.57 -5.79
N ALA A 54 -5.73 -3.55 -4.47
CA ALA A 54 -4.77 -4.39 -3.76
C ALA A 54 -5.50 -5.36 -2.84
N VAL A 55 -4.99 -6.58 -2.74
CA VAL A 55 -5.43 -7.55 -1.72
C VAL A 55 -4.88 -7.14 -0.36
N SER A 56 -5.65 -7.34 0.68
CA SER A 56 -5.30 -6.93 2.05
C SER A 56 -5.34 -8.14 3.00
N GLY A 57 -4.42 -9.04 2.82
CA GLY A 57 -4.14 -10.20 3.69
C GLY A 57 -5.20 -11.30 3.69
N THR A 58 -6.47 -10.97 3.56
CA THR A 58 -7.58 -11.92 3.71
C THR A 58 -8.81 -11.51 2.90
N GLY A 59 -9.77 -12.44 2.76
CA GLY A 59 -11.04 -12.14 2.10
C GLY A 59 -10.88 -11.81 0.60
N PHE A 60 -10.10 -12.58 -0.14
CA PHE A 60 -10.01 -12.44 -1.58
C PHE A 60 -10.30 -13.76 -2.31
N LEU A 61 -10.70 -13.63 -3.55
CA LEU A 61 -11.03 -14.71 -4.47
C LEU A 61 -10.18 -14.55 -5.72
N PHE A 62 -9.72 -15.65 -6.30
CA PHE A 62 -9.06 -15.66 -7.60
C PHE A 62 -9.47 -16.89 -8.41
N SER A 63 -9.36 -16.79 -9.72
CA SER A 63 -9.71 -17.88 -10.63
C SER A 63 -8.69 -19.02 -10.59
N ARG A 64 -9.15 -20.20 -10.98
CA ARG A 64 -8.28 -21.36 -11.19
C ARG A 64 -7.19 -21.04 -12.23
N GLN A 65 -7.53 -20.28 -13.27
CA GLN A 65 -6.57 -19.88 -14.28
C GLN A 65 -5.42 -19.06 -13.70
N VAL A 66 -5.71 -18.10 -12.81
CA VAL A 66 -4.67 -17.32 -12.11
C VAL A 66 -3.74 -18.23 -11.33
N LEU A 67 -4.28 -19.27 -10.67
CA LEU A 67 -3.48 -20.24 -9.92
C LEU A 67 -2.60 -21.08 -10.84
N GLU A 68 -3.16 -21.60 -11.93
CA GLU A 68 -2.43 -22.43 -12.90
C GLU A 68 -1.29 -21.66 -13.59
N GLU A 69 -1.53 -20.40 -13.98
CA GLU A 69 -0.52 -19.54 -14.60
C GLU A 69 0.55 -19.04 -13.62
N THR A 70 0.21 -18.94 -12.34
CA THR A 70 1.15 -18.55 -11.29
C THR A 70 2.03 -19.73 -10.88
N GLY A 71 1.53 -20.96 -11.06
CA GLY A 71 2.16 -22.19 -10.60
C GLY A 71 1.96 -22.44 -9.10
N PRO A 72 2.75 -23.32 -8.48
CA PRO A 72 2.70 -23.54 -7.05
C PRO A 72 2.93 -22.18 -6.34
N TRP A 73 2.07 -21.84 -5.39
CA TRP A 73 2.03 -20.53 -4.73
C TRP A 73 3.43 -19.97 -4.42
N PRO A 74 3.97 -19.02 -5.22
CA PRO A 74 5.36 -18.56 -5.10
C PRO A 74 5.53 -17.34 -4.19
N PHE A 75 4.46 -16.92 -3.52
CA PHE A 75 4.43 -15.71 -2.71
C PHE A 75 4.80 -16.06 -1.27
N HIS A 76 6.05 -15.80 -0.89
CA HIS A 76 6.63 -16.20 0.41
C HIS A 76 7.21 -15.02 1.19
N LEU A 77 7.05 -13.80 0.70
CA LEU A 77 7.53 -12.62 1.40
C LEU A 77 6.66 -12.32 2.63
N LEU A 78 7.15 -11.45 3.52
CA LEU A 78 6.45 -11.10 4.76
C LEU A 78 5.07 -10.44 4.55
N THR A 79 4.81 -9.95 3.35
CA THR A 79 3.54 -9.41 2.87
C THR A 79 3.20 -10.09 1.56
N GLU A 80 2.83 -11.36 1.64
CA GLU A 80 2.53 -12.23 0.49
C GLU A 80 1.34 -11.75 -0.32
N ASP A 81 0.37 -11.10 0.34
CA ASP A 81 -0.80 -10.47 -0.24
C ASP A 81 -0.44 -9.30 -1.16
N ILE A 82 0.44 -8.44 -0.70
CA ILE A 82 0.97 -7.32 -1.49
C ILE A 82 1.89 -7.85 -2.60
N GLN A 83 2.70 -8.87 -2.32
CA GLN A 83 3.52 -9.52 -3.35
C GLN A 83 2.65 -10.08 -4.47
N PHE A 84 1.56 -10.80 -4.13
CA PHE A 84 0.59 -11.30 -5.08
C PHE A 84 -0.05 -10.17 -5.89
N SER A 85 -0.54 -9.13 -5.20
CA SER A 85 -1.17 -7.98 -5.86
C SER A 85 -0.24 -7.32 -6.87
N VAL A 86 0.99 -7.06 -6.50
CA VAL A 86 2.01 -6.43 -7.35
C VAL A 86 2.40 -7.34 -8.52
N ASP A 87 2.55 -8.64 -8.30
CA ASP A 87 2.83 -9.59 -9.38
C ASP A 87 1.71 -9.57 -10.44
N GLN A 88 0.45 -9.65 -10.01
CA GLN A 88 -0.69 -9.63 -10.93
C GLN A 88 -0.81 -8.31 -11.69
N VAL A 89 -0.59 -7.18 -11.02
CA VAL A 89 -0.58 -5.86 -11.67
C VAL A 89 0.56 -5.73 -12.68
N THR A 90 1.76 -6.25 -12.37
CA THR A 90 2.88 -6.23 -13.33
C THR A 90 2.66 -7.14 -14.55
N ARG A 91 1.77 -8.12 -14.45
CA ARG A 91 1.28 -8.95 -15.58
C ARG A 91 0.15 -8.30 -16.36
N GLY A 92 -0.30 -7.11 -15.96
CA GLY A 92 -1.41 -6.39 -16.61
C GLY A 92 -2.80 -6.80 -16.13
N ARG A 93 -2.93 -7.64 -15.11
CA ARG A 93 -4.22 -8.01 -14.53
C ARG A 93 -4.73 -6.93 -13.60
N LYS A 94 -6.06 -6.85 -13.51
CA LYS A 94 -6.75 -5.97 -12.58
C LYS A 94 -7.42 -6.78 -11.48
N ILE A 95 -7.20 -6.33 -10.25
CA ILE A 95 -7.88 -6.87 -9.06
C ILE A 95 -9.14 -6.03 -8.86
N GLY A 96 -10.30 -6.68 -8.89
CA GLY A 96 -11.60 -6.06 -8.60
C GLY A 96 -11.84 -5.91 -7.10
N PHE A 97 -12.87 -5.16 -6.75
CA PHE A 97 -13.28 -4.92 -5.37
C PHE A 97 -14.78 -5.20 -5.19
N CYS A 98 -15.12 -5.93 -4.16
CA CYS A 98 -16.51 -6.21 -3.80
C CYS A 98 -16.86 -5.51 -2.48
N PRO A 99 -17.53 -4.34 -2.51
CA PRO A 99 -17.87 -3.58 -1.31
C PRO A 99 -18.90 -4.30 -0.41
N ASP A 100 -19.74 -5.14 -1.00
CA ASP A 100 -20.79 -5.89 -0.28
C ASP A 100 -20.28 -7.15 0.42
N ALA A 101 -19.04 -7.56 0.15
CA ALA A 101 -18.38 -8.66 0.84
C ALA A 101 -17.57 -8.12 2.00
N VAL A 102 -18.21 -7.90 3.13
CA VAL A 102 -17.54 -7.34 4.33
C VAL A 102 -16.96 -8.47 5.17
N LEU A 103 -15.66 -8.35 5.47
CA LEU A 103 -14.94 -9.24 6.36
C LEU A 103 -14.56 -8.46 7.63
N TYR A 104 -14.80 -9.06 8.77
CA TYR A 104 -14.43 -8.51 10.07
C TYR A 104 -13.21 -9.23 10.62
N ASP A 105 -12.15 -8.47 10.85
CA ASP A 105 -10.85 -8.95 11.32
C ASP A 105 -10.52 -8.36 12.70
N GLU A 106 -9.78 -9.10 13.48
CA GLU A 106 -9.35 -8.68 14.82
C GLU A 106 -8.01 -7.97 14.76
N GLN A 107 -7.92 -6.80 15.39
CA GLN A 107 -6.76 -5.93 15.34
C GLN A 107 -5.94 -5.99 16.63
N PRO A 108 -4.64 -5.68 16.57
CA PRO A 108 -3.80 -5.58 17.75
C PRO A 108 -4.37 -4.60 18.78
N THR A 109 -4.31 -4.99 20.05
CA THR A 109 -4.74 -4.16 21.18
C THR A 109 -3.58 -3.66 22.02
N THR A 110 -2.37 -4.18 21.82
CA THR A 110 -1.18 -3.74 22.55
C THR A 110 -0.16 -3.06 21.64
N PHE A 111 0.57 -2.08 22.16
CA PHE A 111 1.62 -1.38 21.42
C PHE A 111 2.69 -2.35 20.88
N ARG A 112 3.08 -3.36 21.66
CA ARG A 112 4.09 -4.36 21.24
C ARG A 112 3.62 -5.17 20.02
N GLN A 113 2.36 -5.61 20.02
CA GLN A 113 1.78 -6.32 18.86
C GLN A 113 1.74 -5.41 17.63
N SER A 114 1.26 -4.17 17.82
CA SER A 114 1.20 -3.15 16.76
C SER A 114 2.58 -2.88 16.18
N TRP A 115 3.59 -2.66 17.02
CA TRP A 115 4.97 -2.41 16.60
C TRP A 115 5.53 -3.57 15.78
N ASN A 116 5.41 -4.80 16.29
CA ASN A 116 5.91 -5.99 15.60
C ASN A 116 5.22 -6.19 14.23
N GLN A 117 3.92 -5.96 14.16
CA GLN A 117 3.16 -6.08 12.91
C GLN A 117 3.58 -5.02 11.89
N ARG A 118 3.69 -3.75 12.29
CA ARG A 118 4.12 -2.65 11.42
C ARG A 118 5.56 -2.84 10.93
N LEU A 119 6.44 -3.33 11.81
CA LEU A 119 7.81 -3.66 11.44
C LEU A 119 7.86 -4.79 10.39
N ARG A 120 7.01 -5.81 10.55
CA ARG A 120 6.85 -6.88 9.56
C ARG A 120 6.36 -6.32 8.22
N TRP A 121 5.35 -5.46 8.22
CA TRP A 121 4.86 -4.82 7.00
C TRP A 121 5.92 -3.97 6.31
N SER A 122 6.61 -3.14 7.05
CA SER A 122 7.68 -2.30 6.50
C SER A 122 8.78 -3.12 5.83
N LYS A 123 9.22 -4.22 6.49
CA LYS A 123 10.18 -5.17 5.90
C LYS A 123 9.62 -5.85 4.65
N GLY A 124 8.35 -6.28 4.70
CA GLY A 124 7.68 -6.91 3.57
C GLY A 124 7.58 -5.98 2.37
N TYR A 125 7.18 -4.73 2.56
CA TYR A 125 7.11 -3.73 1.49
C TYR A 125 8.48 -3.47 0.86
N LEU A 126 9.55 -3.39 1.65
CA LEU A 126 10.92 -3.30 1.12
C LEU A 126 11.29 -4.51 0.25
N GLN A 127 10.95 -5.71 0.71
CA GLN A 127 11.22 -6.94 -0.04
C GLN A 127 10.47 -6.94 -1.37
N VAL A 128 9.17 -6.58 -1.35
CA VAL A 128 8.35 -6.49 -2.56
C VAL A 128 8.89 -5.40 -3.50
N PHE A 129 9.21 -4.22 -2.98
CA PHE A 129 9.77 -3.13 -3.79
C PHE A 129 11.11 -3.51 -4.42
N ARG A 130 11.99 -4.19 -3.68
CA ARG A 130 13.26 -4.70 -4.21
C ARG A 130 13.06 -5.71 -5.35
N GLY A 131 12.06 -6.59 -5.23
CA GLY A 131 11.78 -7.62 -6.23
C GLY A 131 11.01 -7.13 -7.46
N TYR A 132 10.09 -6.20 -7.27
CA TYR A 132 9.13 -5.80 -8.30
C TYR A 132 9.19 -4.32 -8.67
N GLY A 133 9.89 -3.48 -7.92
CA GLY A 133 9.91 -2.02 -8.12
C GLY A 133 10.31 -1.62 -9.54
N ALA A 134 11.36 -2.23 -10.09
CA ALA A 134 11.78 -1.96 -11.47
C ALA A 134 10.71 -2.34 -12.52
N LYS A 135 9.94 -3.42 -12.28
CA LYS A 135 8.83 -3.81 -13.17
C LYS A 135 7.68 -2.81 -13.08
N LEU A 136 7.32 -2.39 -11.87
CA LEU A 136 6.28 -1.39 -11.64
C LEU A 136 6.64 -0.04 -12.27
N LEU A 137 7.85 0.46 -12.05
CA LEU A 137 8.31 1.73 -12.62
C LEU A 137 8.34 1.67 -14.16
N ARG A 138 8.76 0.55 -14.74
CA ARG A 138 8.71 0.34 -16.18
C ARG A 138 7.27 0.29 -16.71
N GLY A 139 6.35 -0.36 -15.99
CA GLY A 139 4.93 -0.37 -16.32
C GLY A 139 4.31 1.03 -16.24
N ALA A 140 4.64 1.80 -15.22
CA ALA A 140 4.20 3.18 -15.06
C ALA A 140 4.72 4.07 -16.21
N ALA A 141 6.01 3.95 -16.56
CA ALA A 141 6.60 4.68 -17.70
C ALA A 141 5.94 4.33 -19.05
N ARG A 142 5.32 3.15 -19.16
CA ARG A 142 4.53 2.74 -20.33
C ARG A 142 3.05 3.16 -20.26
N GLY A 143 2.67 4.00 -19.29
CA GLY A 143 1.32 4.52 -19.14
C GLY A 143 0.37 3.70 -18.26
N SER A 144 0.85 2.66 -17.56
CA SER A 144 0.02 1.90 -16.63
C SER A 144 -0.15 2.65 -15.31
N PHE A 145 -1.32 3.26 -15.10
CA PHE A 145 -1.64 3.92 -13.84
C PHE A 145 -1.67 2.95 -12.66
N SER A 146 -2.14 1.71 -12.85
CA SER A 146 -2.11 0.67 -11.81
C SER A 146 -0.70 0.35 -11.34
N CYS A 147 0.28 0.31 -12.25
CA CYS A 147 1.69 0.12 -11.89
C CYS A 147 2.24 1.32 -11.10
N TYR A 148 1.90 2.54 -11.49
CA TYR A 148 2.29 3.76 -10.77
C TYR A 148 1.70 3.77 -9.36
N ASP A 149 0.41 3.55 -9.23
CA ASP A 149 -0.30 3.55 -7.94
C ASP A 149 0.23 2.45 -6.99
N MET A 150 0.49 1.25 -7.52
CA MET A 150 1.12 0.18 -6.72
C MET A 150 2.56 0.52 -6.32
N ALA A 151 3.34 1.13 -7.21
CA ALA A 151 4.68 1.59 -6.86
C ALA A 151 4.63 2.61 -5.71
N ALA A 152 3.74 3.59 -5.80
CA ALA A 152 3.53 4.59 -4.75
C ALA A 152 3.04 3.96 -3.43
N ALA A 153 2.16 2.94 -3.50
CA ALA A 153 1.61 2.28 -2.32
C ALA A 153 2.64 1.42 -1.56
N ILE A 154 3.58 0.78 -2.28
CA ILE A 154 4.60 -0.06 -1.67
C ILE A 154 5.93 0.66 -1.44
N MET A 155 6.09 1.88 -1.96
CA MET A 155 7.27 2.69 -1.70
C MET A 155 7.30 3.02 -0.21
N PRO A 156 8.34 2.59 0.51
CA PRO A 156 8.38 2.78 1.95
C PRO A 156 8.37 4.26 2.31
N ALA A 157 7.46 4.64 3.20
CA ALA A 157 7.34 6.02 3.66
C ALA A 157 8.66 6.60 4.16
N PHE A 158 9.53 5.77 4.79
CA PHE A 158 10.84 6.22 5.24
C PHE A 158 11.80 6.56 4.11
N VAL A 159 11.69 5.95 2.89
CA VAL A 159 12.49 6.33 1.72
C VAL A 159 12.10 7.73 1.27
N LEU A 160 10.79 8.01 1.23
CA LEU A 160 10.29 9.34 0.91
C LEU A 160 10.70 10.37 1.96
N SER A 161 10.59 10.01 3.25
CA SER A 161 11.00 10.87 4.36
C SER A 161 12.52 11.12 4.36
N ALA A 162 13.33 10.07 4.14
CA ALA A 162 14.79 10.22 4.03
C ALA A 162 15.18 11.12 2.85
N THR A 163 14.54 10.94 1.69
CA THR A 163 14.77 11.79 0.52
C THR A 163 14.40 13.24 0.82
N ALA A 164 13.25 13.46 1.44
CA ALA A 164 12.82 14.82 1.84
C ALA A 164 13.80 15.45 2.84
N ILE A 165 14.30 14.69 3.82
CA ILE A 165 15.32 15.17 4.76
C ILE A 165 16.59 15.57 4.03
N VAL A 166 17.10 14.73 3.13
CA VAL A 166 18.32 15.02 2.35
C VAL A 166 18.12 16.28 1.50
N CYS A 167 16.98 16.41 0.80
CA CYS A 167 16.66 17.60 0.01
C CYS A 167 16.60 18.87 0.88
N ASN A 168 15.94 18.80 2.02
CA ASN A 168 15.80 19.96 2.93
C ASN A 168 17.15 20.37 3.54
N VAL A 169 17.96 19.40 3.96
CA VAL A 169 19.31 19.68 4.49
C VAL A 169 20.21 20.30 3.41
N THR A 170 20.15 19.76 2.19
CA THR A 170 20.90 20.30 1.05
C THR A 170 20.45 21.73 0.74
N ALA A 171 19.16 22.01 0.70
CA ALA A 171 18.61 23.33 0.47
C ALA A 171 19.05 24.32 1.57
N ALA A 172 19.02 23.89 2.83
CA ALA A 172 19.49 24.71 3.95
C ALA A 172 20.97 25.06 3.87
N ILE A 173 21.82 24.07 3.50
CA ILE A 173 23.26 24.29 3.33
C ILE A 173 23.53 25.25 2.17
N LEU A 174 22.87 25.04 1.02
CA LEU A 174 23.03 25.91 -0.14
C LEU A 174 22.57 27.34 0.14
N GLY A 175 21.45 27.53 0.83
CA GLY A 175 20.96 28.83 1.25
C GLY A 175 21.95 29.56 2.17
N ALA A 176 22.51 28.84 3.16
CA ALA A 176 23.53 29.40 4.06
C ALA A 176 24.84 29.79 3.33
N VAL A 177 25.27 28.99 2.36
CA VAL A 177 26.50 29.26 1.58
C VAL A 177 26.32 30.44 0.62
N HIS A 178 25.11 30.61 0.05
CA HIS A 178 24.87 31.71 -0.91
C HIS A 178 24.40 33.02 -0.23
N GLY A 179 24.32 33.04 1.12
CA GLY A 179 23.95 34.23 1.88
C GLY A 179 22.45 34.58 1.76
N GLU A 180 21.64 33.62 1.36
CA GLU A 180 20.19 33.78 1.33
C GLU A 180 19.60 33.72 2.75
N ASP A 181 18.42 34.35 2.92
CA ASP A 181 17.76 34.56 4.20
C ASP A 181 17.58 33.21 4.95
N LEU A 182 17.96 33.22 6.23
CA LEU A 182 17.81 32.07 7.16
C LEU A 182 16.36 31.52 7.20
N THR A 183 15.41 32.30 6.71
CA THR A 183 13.97 31.98 6.61
C THR A 183 13.72 30.69 5.83
N ILE A 184 14.43 30.45 4.72
CA ILE A 184 14.27 29.22 3.90
C ILE A 184 14.73 27.98 4.68
N ALA A 185 15.86 28.08 5.39
CA ALA A 185 16.36 27.01 6.24
C ALA A 185 15.39 26.68 7.39
N LEU A 186 14.83 27.71 8.05
CA LEU A 186 13.86 27.56 9.14
C LEU A 186 12.53 26.94 8.64
N TRP A 187 12.03 27.35 7.47
CA TRP A 187 10.85 26.75 6.86
C TRP A 187 11.09 25.28 6.49
N SER A 188 12.26 24.92 5.95
CA SER A 188 12.62 23.55 5.62
C SER A 188 12.68 22.64 6.86
N VAL A 189 13.24 23.16 7.97
CA VAL A 189 13.26 22.45 9.27
C VAL A 189 11.85 22.35 9.86
N GLY A 190 11.05 23.39 9.77
CA GLY A 190 9.65 23.40 10.22
C GLY A 190 8.80 22.36 9.47
N GLN A 191 8.92 22.28 8.15
CA GLN A 191 8.25 21.25 7.34
C GLN A 191 8.74 19.84 7.68
N MET A 192 10.02 19.65 7.95
CA MET A 192 10.54 18.36 8.37
C MET A 192 9.93 17.88 9.68
N LEU A 193 9.77 18.77 10.66
CA LEU A 193 9.15 18.47 11.96
C LEU A 193 7.64 18.20 11.86
N LEU A 194 6.94 18.85 10.92
CA LEU A 194 5.52 18.60 10.65
C LEU A 194 5.25 17.29 9.91
N ASN A 195 6.24 16.75 9.20
CA ASN A 195 6.13 15.50 8.43
C ASN A 195 6.63 14.27 9.21
N MET A 196 7.13 14.42 10.44
CA MET A 196 7.49 13.34 11.37
C MET A 196 6.30 12.94 12.25
#